data_24ac32c94423e0093f5d4b83127d8931
#
_entry.id   24ac32c94423e0093f5d4b83127d8931
#
_cell.length_a   1.000
_cell.length_b   1.000
_cell.length_c   1.000
_cell.angle_alpha   90.00
_cell.angle_beta   90.00
_cell.angle_gamma   90.00
#
_symmetry.space_group_name_H-M   'P 1'
#
loop_
_entity.id
_entity.type
_entity.pdbx_description
1 polymer ?
#
loop_
_entity_poly.entity_id
_entity_poly.type
_entity_poly.pdbx_seq_one_letter_code
_entity_poly.pdbx_strand_id
1 'polypeptide(L)'
;LITHRYKIENAKEAYGLLNDPTALGILLEYPIQDGLTLRSSVIKLDSPTKITQFDSNNPVVGFIGAGNYASGMLIPSFKKANAQLDTLVTSGGVSAVHYGNKLGFRFAATELNEIWENTNINTVVIVTRHDTHSDLVKLALESGKNVFVEKPLALKLKELVSIDSTFRRMGKHQKNALRLMVGFNRRFAPHIVKMKSLLEIKQEPKSIVITVNAGAIESDHWTQDTEIGGGRIIGEACHFIDLMQFLVGYPIINHHAVMIGNSYEIKVRDDKTSITLSF
;
A
#
# COMPACT_ATOMS: atom_id res chain seq x y z
N LEU A 1 17.88 39.33 -5.95
CA LEU A 1 18.37 39.88 -4.67
C LEU A 1 18.69 38.73 -3.71
N ILE A 2 19.89 38.08 -3.89
CA ILE A 2 20.41 37.07 -2.97
C ILE A 2 21.27 37.83 -1.97
N THR A 3 20.87 37.81 -0.69
CA THR A 3 21.59 38.48 0.39
C THR A 3 22.50 37.55 1.17
N HIS A 4 22.17 36.27 1.22
CA HIS A 4 22.93 35.28 1.95
C HIS A 4 23.15 34.03 1.10
N ARG A 5 24.33 33.38 1.28
CA ARG A 5 24.69 32.13 0.62
C ARG A 5 25.23 31.17 1.68
N TYR A 6 24.70 29.97 1.70
CA TYR A 6 25.10 28.90 2.60
C TYR A 6 25.40 27.63 1.81
N LYS A 7 26.41 26.90 2.19
CA LYS A 7 26.54 25.52 1.73
C LYS A 7 25.41 24.69 2.30
N ILE A 8 24.97 23.65 1.59
CA ILE A 8 23.85 22.80 2.00
C ILE A 8 24.07 22.17 3.38
N GLU A 9 25.31 21.89 3.76
CA GLU A 9 25.67 21.35 5.07
C GLU A 9 25.27 22.31 6.21
N ASN A 10 25.26 23.62 5.94
CA ASN A 10 24.87 24.67 6.87
C ASN A 10 23.41 25.14 6.68
N ALA A 11 22.56 24.35 6.05
CA ALA A 11 21.17 24.69 5.80
C ALA A 11 20.42 25.06 7.08
N LYS A 12 20.73 24.45 8.22
CA LYS A 12 20.11 24.76 9.52
C LYS A 12 20.34 26.22 9.94
N GLU A 13 21.54 26.77 9.70
CA GLU A 13 21.86 28.17 9.96
C GLU A 13 21.10 29.07 9.00
N ALA A 14 21.04 28.73 7.74
CA ALA A 14 20.28 29.45 6.72
C ALA A 14 18.79 29.54 7.09
N TYR A 15 18.19 28.46 7.57
CA TYR A 15 16.81 28.44 8.05
C TYR A 15 16.61 29.30 9.32
N GLY A 16 17.63 29.47 10.14
CA GLY A 16 17.57 30.38 11.29
C GLY A 16 17.37 31.85 10.91
N LEU A 17 17.73 32.23 9.67
CA LEU A 17 17.58 33.60 9.15
C LEU A 17 16.23 33.89 8.48
N LEU A 18 15.30 32.95 8.44
CA LEU A 18 13.99 33.18 7.77
C LEU A 18 13.18 34.33 8.37
N ASN A 19 13.41 34.66 9.62
CA ASN A 19 12.77 35.78 10.32
C ASN A 19 13.64 37.04 10.39
N ASP A 20 14.82 37.05 9.79
CA ASP A 20 15.70 38.20 9.76
C ASP A 20 15.25 39.17 8.64
N PRO A 21 14.87 40.41 8.96
CA PRO A 21 14.38 41.38 7.97
C PRO A 21 15.44 41.78 6.94
N THR A 22 16.72 41.50 7.16
CA THR A 22 17.81 41.76 6.22
C THR A 22 18.01 40.60 5.24
N ALA A 23 17.43 39.46 5.48
CA ALA A 23 17.51 38.29 4.62
C ALA A 23 16.45 38.35 3.51
N LEU A 24 16.73 39.04 2.43
CA LEU A 24 15.82 39.16 1.28
C LEU A 24 15.81 37.91 0.36
N GLY A 25 16.91 37.19 0.32
CA GLY A 25 17.03 35.95 -0.44
C GLY A 25 18.18 35.12 0.09
N ILE A 26 17.89 33.89 0.49
CA ILE A 26 18.86 32.92 1.03
C ILE A 26 19.04 31.83 -0.02
N LEU A 27 20.28 31.68 -0.51
CA LEU A 27 20.64 30.62 -1.46
C LEU A 27 21.37 29.50 -0.73
N LEU A 28 20.93 28.26 -0.94
CA LEU A 28 21.67 27.07 -0.54
C LEU A 28 22.49 26.59 -1.74
N GLU A 29 23.80 26.51 -1.57
CA GLU A 29 24.73 26.04 -2.57
C GLU A 29 24.98 24.54 -2.35
N TYR A 30 24.66 23.77 -3.38
CA TYR A 30 24.99 22.36 -3.42
C TYR A 30 26.40 22.18 -4.02
N PRO A 31 27.21 21.26 -3.51
CA PRO A 31 28.50 20.96 -4.11
C PRO A 31 28.29 20.54 -5.57
N ILE A 32 28.96 21.24 -6.48
CA ILE A 32 29.04 20.81 -7.88
C ILE A 32 29.98 19.61 -7.86
N GLN A 33 29.39 18.42 -7.79
CA GLN A 33 30.16 17.19 -7.96
C GLN A 33 30.14 16.85 -9.45
N ASP A 34 31.31 16.73 -10.02
CA ASP A 34 31.49 16.22 -11.38
C ASP A 34 30.67 14.95 -11.53
N GLY A 35 29.80 14.90 -12.52
CA GLY A 35 28.67 14.03 -12.86
C GLY A 35 28.65 12.53 -12.49
N LEU A 36 29.33 12.08 -11.46
CA LEU A 36 29.46 10.69 -11.05
C LEU A 36 29.31 10.43 -9.55
N THR A 37 28.97 11.41 -8.74
CA THR A 37 28.58 11.05 -7.37
C THR A 37 27.18 10.53 -7.41
N LEU A 38 27.09 9.21 -7.42
CA LEU A 38 25.88 8.43 -7.22
C LEU A 38 25.11 9.01 -6.05
N ARG A 39 23.97 9.66 -6.33
CA ARG A 39 22.99 9.96 -5.29
C ARG A 39 22.65 8.62 -4.68
N SER A 40 22.99 8.42 -3.42
CA SER A 40 22.62 7.18 -2.73
C SER A 40 21.09 7.10 -2.73
N SER A 41 20.54 6.10 -3.40
CA SER A 41 19.11 5.81 -3.40
C SER A 41 18.68 5.22 -2.07
N VAL A 42 19.62 4.83 -1.20
CA VAL A 42 19.39 4.18 0.07
C VAL A 42 20.20 4.82 1.19
N ILE A 43 19.58 4.98 2.35
CA ILE A 43 20.20 5.47 3.59
C ILE A 43 20.02 4.42 4.67
N LYS A 44 21.11 4.06 5.35
CA LYS A 44 21.04 3.24 6.56
C LYS A 44 20.52 4.08 7.72
N LEU A 45 19.54 3.54 8.42
CA LEU A 45 18.89 4.19 9.56
C LEU A 45 19.48 3.67 10.88
N ASP A 46 19.31 4.47 11.96
CA ASP A 46 19.68 4.09 13.32
C ASP A 46 18.62 3.13 13.90
N SER A 47 18.59 1.92 13.38
CA SER A 47 17.60 0.92 13.78
C SER A 47 18.22 -0.09 14.76
N PRO A 48 17.54 -0.43 15.85
CA PRO A 48 17.92 -1.52 16.73
C PRO A 48 17.66 -2.90 16.11
N THR A 49 16.99 -2.97 14.96
CA THR A 49 16.59 -4.24 14.34
C THR A 49 17.82 -4.97 13.79
N LYS A 50 18.20 -6.05 14.43
CA LYS A 50 19.16 -7.02 13.87
C LYS A 50 18.37 -8.03 13.07
N ILE A 51 18.65 -8.17 11.78
CA ILE A 51 18.11 -9.27 10.98
C ILE A 51 18.77 -10.56 11.43
N THR A 52 17.99 -11.47 11.93
CA THR A 52 18.36 -12.87 12.07
C THR A 52 18.09 -13.57 10.74
N GLN A 53 18.75 -14.73 10.53
CA GLN A 53 18.49 -15.53 9.34
C GLN A 53 16.98 -15.76 9.16
N PHE A 54 16.50 -15.75 7.91
CA PHE A 54 15.10 -15.99 7.58
C PHE A 54 14.60 -17.28 8.23
N ASP A 55 13.53 -17.12 8.99
CA ASP A 55 12.68 -18.18 9.48
C ASP A 55 11.24 -17.91 8.98
N SER A 56 10.50 -18.97 8.67
CA SER A 56 9.09 -18.87 8.25
C SER A 56 8.21 -18.11 9.24
N ASN A 57 8.60 -18.07 10.50
CA ASN A 57 7.90 -17.37 11.59
C ASN A 57 8.31 -15.88 11.72
N ASN A 58 9.42 -15.47 11.08
CA ASN A 58 9.97 -14.13 11.18
C ASN A 58 10.31 -13.58 9.78
N PRO A 59 9.30 -13.21 8.99
CA PRO A 59 9.53 -12.70 7.64
C PRO A 59 10.34 -11.40 7.67
N VAL A 60 11.27 -11.26 6.73
CA VAL A 60 11.99 -10.01 6.47
C VAL A 60 11.25 -9.23 5.41
N VAL A 61 10.79 -8.04 5.76
CA VAL A 61 9.85 -7.30 4.90
C VAL A 61 10.43 -5.99 4.39
N GLY A 62 10.21 -5.75 3.10
CA GLY A 62 10.33 -4.45 2.47
C GLY A 62 8.96 -3.81 2.29
N PHE A 63 8.82 -2.53 2.61
CA PHE A 63 7.60 -1.76 2.42
C PHE A 63 7.74 -0.77 1.29
N ILE A 64 6.71 -0.69 0.44
CA ILE A 64 6.58 0.32 -0.60
C ILE A 64 5.38 1.20 -0.26
N GLY A 65 5.67 2.44 0.13
CA GLY A 65 4.68 3.41 0.61
C GLY A 65 4.69 3.58 2.13
N ALA A 66 4.52 4.84 2.56
CA ALA A 66 4.48 5.26 3.98
C ALA A 66 3.34 6.26 4.24
N GLY A 67 2.20 6.07 3.60
CA GLY A 67 1.00 6.87 3.83
C GLY A 67 0.44 6.69 5.24
N ASN A 68 -0.62 7.44 5.58
CA ASN A 68 -1.22 7.45 6.93
C ASN A 68 -1.63 6.05 7.39
N TYR A 69 -2.24 5.26 6.51
CA TYR A 69 -2.66 3.89 6.85
C TYR A 69 -1.45 2.97 7.06
N ALA A 70 -0.45 3.05 6.18
CA ALA A 70 0.78 2.28 6.32
C ALA A 70 1.47 2.57 7.65
N SER A 71 1.76 3.85 7.92
CA SER A 71 2.54 4.27 9.10
C SER A 71 1.77 4.15 10.41
N GLY A 72 0.44 4.38 10.39
CA GLY A 72 -0.39 4.35 11.60
C GLY A 72 -0.91 2.97 11.99
N MET A 73 -1.15 2.10 11.03
CA MET A 73 -1.83 0.82 11.27
C MET A 73 -1.03 -0.39 10.79
N LEU A 74 -0.61 -0.41 9.53
CA LEU A 74 -0.12 -1.63 8.92
C LEU A 74 1.29 -1.99 9.38
N ILE A 75 2.24 -1.07 9.32
CA ILE A 75 3.63 -1.30 9.77
C ILE A 75 3.68 -1.70 11.26
N PRO A 76 2.97 -1.00 12.18
CA PRO A 76 2.88 -1.46 13.57
C PRO A 76 2.32 -2.88 13.72
N SER A 77 1.35 -3.26 12.90
CA SER A 77 0.75 -4.61 12.91
C SER A 77 1.74 -5.68 12.45
N PHE A 78 2.49 -5.43 11.38
CA PHE A 78 3.57 -6.32 10.93
C PHE A 78 4.66 -6.47 12.00
N LYS A 79 5.06 -5.37 12.63
CA LYS A 79 6.04 -5.39 13.72
C LYS A 79 5.55 -6.21 14.92
N LYS A 80 4.26 -6.06 15.29
CA LYS A 80 3.63 -6.86 16.36
C LYS A 80 3.57 -8.35 16.01
N ALA A 81 3.49 -8.69 14.73
CA ALA A 81 3.54 -10.06 14.22
C ALA A 81 4.98 -10.58 14.01
N ASN A 82 5.98 -9.94 14.62
CA ASN A 82 7.40 -10.29 14.56
C ASN A 82 8.03 -10.18 13.16
N ALA A 83 7.45 -9.44 12.24
CA ALA A 83 8.10 -9.14 10.96
C ALA A 83 9.34 -8.26 11.19
N GLN A 84 10.45 -8.61 10.53
CA GLN A 84 11.70 -7.86 10.57
C GLN A 84 11.64 -6.76 9.50
N LEU A 85 11.60 -5.50 9.92
CA LEU A 85 11.48 -4.34 9.03
C LEU A 85 12.84 -4.00 8.41
N ASP A 86 13.02 -4.30 7.11
CA ASP A 86 14.29 -4.07 6.43
C ASP A 86 14.32 -2.70 5.74
N THR A 87 13.64 -2.55 4.62
CA THR A 87 13.71 -1.37 3.76
C THR A 87 12.33 -0.74 3.61
N LEU A 88 12.25 0.58 3.79
CA LEU A 88 11.08 1.40 3.49
C LEU A 88 11.36 2.26 2.26
N VAL A 89 10.60 2.07 1.20
CA VAL A 89 10.71 2.83 -0.04
C VAL A 89 9.56 3.81 -0.17
N THR A 90 9.89 5.08 -0.46
CA THR A 90 8.90 6.11 -0.83
C THR A 90 9.48 7.00 -1.95
N SER A 91 8.65 7.52 -2.84
CA SER A 91 9.08 8.36 -3.95
C SER A 91 9.84 9.61 -3.53
N GLY A 92 9.52 10.20 -2.38
CA GLY A 92 10.12 11.45 -1.90
C GLY A 92 11.30 11.29 -0.93
N GLY A 93 11.57 10.08 -0.45
CA GLY A 93 12.67 9.79 0.48
C GLY A 93 12.48 10.33 1.91
N VAL A 94 12.01 11.57 2.07
CA VAL A 94 11.83 12.23 3.38
C VAL A 94 10.91 11.43 4.30
N SER A 95 9.78 10.98 3.79
CA SER A 95 8.84 10.14 4.54
C SER A 95 9.44 8.78 4.86
N ALA A 96 10.27 8.21 3.98
CA ALA A 96 10.97 6.96 4.25
C ALA A 96 11.94 7.09 5.42
N VAL A 97 12.72 8.18 5.46
CA VAL A 97 13.64 8.44 6.58
C VAL A 97 12.88 8.70 7.87
N HIS A 98 11.86 9.56 7.84
CA HIS A 98 11.07 9.93 9.02
C HIS A 98 10.37 8.71 9.64
N TYR A 99 9.57 8.01 8.85
CA TYR A 99 8.84 6.84 9.35
C TYR A 99 9.75 5.62 9.53
N GLY A 100 10.81 5.51 8.73
CA GLY A 100 11.80 4.46 8.87
C GLY A 100 12.47 4.49 10.24
N ASN A 101 12.96 5.65 10.68
CA ASN A 101 13.52 5.83 12.01
C ASN A 101 12.48 5.59 13.11
N LYS A 102 11.29 6.20 12.98
CA LYS A 102 10.21 6.10 13.98
C LYS A 102 9.74 4.67 14.20
N LEU A 103 9.64 3.86 13.12
CA LEU A 103 9.06 2.52 13.15
C LEU A 103 10.10 1.42 13.26
N GLY A 104 11.38 1.73 13.02
CA GLY A 104 12.50 0.83 13.23
C GLY A 104 12.90 0.03 11.97
N PHE A 105 12.77 0.61 10.78
CA PHE A 105 13.37 0.06 9.57
C PHE A 105 14.90 0.19 9.60
N ARG A 106 15.58 -0.70 8.90
CA ARG A 106 17.05 -0.64 8.75
C ARG A 106 17.49 0.35 7.68
N PHE A 107 16.71 0.48 6.62
CA PHE A 107 17.01 1.31 5.47
C PHE A 107 15.80 2.13 5.05
N ALA A 108 16.07 3.35 4.60
CA ALA A 108 15.13 4.19 3.85
C ALA A 108 15.64 4.34 2.42
N ALA A 109 14.78 4.20 1.43
CA ALA A 109 15.16 4.27 0.03
C ALA A 109 14.14 5.01 -0.84
N THR A 110 14.59 5.42 -2.04
CA THR A 110 13.74 6.01 -3.08
C THR A 110 13.56 5.11 -4.28
N GLU A 111 14.47 4.15 -4.47
CA GLU A 111 14.46 3.23 -5.60
C GLU A 111 13.95 1.84 -5.21
N LEU A 112 13.09 1.29 -6.05
CA LEU A 112 12.48 -0.02 -5.84
C LEU A 112 13.49 -1.17 -5.91
N ASN A 113 14.58 -1.01 -6.65
CA ASN A 113 15.63 -2.02 -6.77
C ASN A 113 16.23 -2.38 -5.42
N GLU A 114 16.24 -1.46 -4.47
CA GLU A 114 16.70 -1.71 -3.09
C GLU A 114 15.87 -2.80 -2.37
N ILE A 115 14.67 -3.09 -2.89
CA ILE A 115 13.83 -4.21 -2.42
C ILE A 115 14.01 -5.41 -3.35
N TRP A 116 13.96 -5.22 -4.67
CA TRP A 116 13.95 -6.33 -5.61
C TRP A 116 15.23 -7.15 -5.56
N GLU A 117 16.37 -6.50 -5.49
CA GLU A 117 17.71 -7.10 -5.48
C GLU A 117 18.17 -7.54 -4.09
N ASN A 118 17.50 -7.09 -3.04
CA ASN A 118 17.86 -7.46 -1.67
C ASN A 118 17.43 -8.90 -1.35
N THR A 119 18.38 -9.81 -1.31
CA THR A 119 18.17 -11.25 -1.03
C THR A 119 17.72 -11.53 0.40
N ASN A 120 17.91 -10.62 1.34
CA ASN A 120 17.42 -10.77 2.71
C ASN A 120 15.90 -10.56 2.78
N ILE A 121 15.33 -9.72 1.92
CA ILE A 121 13.89 -9.47 1.88
C ILE A 121 13.19 -10.64 1.18
N ASN A 122 12.26 -11.29 1.86
CA ASN A 122 11.48 -12.39 1.31
C ASN A 122 9.99 -12.04 1.12
N THR A 123 9.56 -10.92 1.66
CA THR A 123 8.16 -10.47 1.60
C THR A 123 8.13 -8.97 1.31
N VAL A 124 7.28 -8.58 0.38
CA VAL A 124 7.04 -7.18 0.04
C VAL A 124 5.63 -6.78 0.44
N VAL A 125 5.52 -5.61 1.08
CA VAL A 125 4.25 -5.00 1.47
C VAL A 125 4.02 -3.75 0.64
N ILE A 126 2.98 -3.75 -0.19
CA ILE A 126 2.64 -2.69 -1.14
C ILE A 126 1.47 -1.89 -0.58
N VAL A 127 1.70 -0.60 -0.29
CA VAL A 127 0.73 0.32 0.31
C VAL A 127 0.79 1.68 -0.38
N THR A 128 0.68 1.66 -1.68
CA THR A 128 0.76 2.81 -2.57
C THR A 128 -0.63 3.25 -3.05
N ARG A 129 -0.72 4.10 -4.07
CA ARG A 129 -1.96 4.36 -4.78
C ARG A 129 -2.37 3.16 -5.62
N HIS A 130 -3.65 3.02 -5.87
CA HIS A 130 -4.25 1.83 -6.46
C HIS A 130 -3.72 1.49 -7.86
N ASP A 131 -3.45 2.50 -8.68
CA ASP A 131 -2.93 2.37 -10.05
C ASP A 131 -1.56 1.66 -10.13
N THR A 132 -0.78 1.72 -9.06
CA THR A 132 0.56 1.11 -9.04
C THR A 132 0.57 -0.34 -8.54
N HIS A 133 -0.52 -0.81 -7.93
CA HIS A 133 -0.55 -2.11 -7.26
C HIS A 133 -0.22 -3.26 -8.22
N SER A 134 -0.87 -3.30 -9.37
CA SER A 134 -0.70 -4.40 -10.33
C SER A 134 0.74 -4.59 -10.77
N ASP A 135 1.43 -3.51 -11.13
CA ASP A 135 2.80 -3.58 -11.63
C ASP A 135 3.78 -3.94 -10.52
N LEU A 136 3.61 -3.34 -9.34
CA LEU A 136 4.45 -3.66 -8.18
C LEU A 136 4.28 -5.11 -7.71
N VAL A 137 3.06 -5.65 -7.75
CA VAL A 137 2.79 -7.06 -7.44
C VAL A 137 3.52 -7.98 -8.42
N LYS A 138 3.45 -7.70 -9.72
CA LYS A 138 4.15 -8.51 -10.73
C LYS A 138 5.66 -8.49 -10.52
N LEU A 139 6.26 -7.31 -10.33
CA LEU A 139 7.69 -7.16 -10.05
C LEU A 139 8.12 -7.92 -8.80
N ALA A 140 7.34 -7.84 -7.72
CA ALA A 140 7.63 -8.57 -6.50
C ALA A 140 7.59 -10.10 -6.70
N LEU A 141 6.60 -10.61 -7.41
CA LEU A 141 6.48 -12.02 -7.75
C LEU A 141 7.63 -12.49 -8.64
N GLU A 142 8.00 -11.71 -9.66
CA GLU A 142 9.14 -11.99 -10.56
C GLU A 142 10.48 -11.97 -9.84
N SER A 143 10.61 -11.15 -8.79
CA SER A 143 11.77 -11.14 -7.89
C SER A 143 11.75 -12.28 -6.86
N GLY A 144 10.78 -13.19 -6.95
CA GLY A 144 10.68 -14.36 -6.08
C GLY A 144 10.25 -14.05 -4.65
N LYS A 145 9.53 -12.97 -4.42
CA LYS A 145 9.13 -12.52 -3.08
C LYS A 145 7.65 -12.79 -2.83
N ASN A 146 7.30 -13.12 -1.59
CA ASN A 146 5.91 -13.11 -1.14
C ASN A 146 5.36 -11.69 -1.17
N VAL A 147 4.07 -11.54 -1.40
CA VAL A 147 3.43 -10.25 -1.56
C VAL A 147 2.25 -10.11 -0.61
N PHE A 148 2.25 -9.02 0.15
CA PHE A 148 1.05 -8.42 0.70
C PHE A 148 0.79 -7.13 -0.05
N VAL A 149 -0.39 -6.96 -0.60
CA VAL A 149 -0.80 -5.73 -1.28
C VAL A 149 -2.10 -5.21 -0.69
N GLU A 150 -2.18 -3.90 -0.43
CA GLU A 150 -3.44 -3.28 -0.05
C GLU A 150 -4.47 -3.42 -1.18
N LYS A 151 -5.73 -3.40 -0.78
CA LYS A 151 -6.85 -3.44 -1.74
C LYS A 151 -6.97 -2.08 -2.49
N PRO A 152 -7.49 -2.06 -3.70
CA PRO A 152 -7.77 -3.21 -4.57
C PRO A 152 -6.50 -3.79 -5.16
N LEU A 153 -6.50 -5.07 -5.49
CA LEU A 153 -5.36 -5.73 -6.12
C LEU A 153 -5.02 -5.12 -7.49
N ALA A 154 -6.02 -4.69 -8.21
CA ALA A 154 -5.91 -4.10 -9.55
C ALA A 154 -7.14 -3.25 -9.85
N LEU A 155 -7.04 -2.33 -10.81
CA LEU A 155 -8.13 -1.48 -11.27
C LEU A 155 -8.82 -2.05 -12.53
N LYS A 156 -8.11 -2.83 -13.32
CA LYS A 156 -8.58 -3.33 -14.62
C LYS A 156 -8.51 -4.85 -14.68
N LEU A 157 -9.48 -5.48 -15.34
CA LEU A 157 -9.53 -6.94 -15.50
C LEU A 157 -8.27 -7.51 -16.15
N LYS A 158 -7.71 -6.81 -17.16
CA LYS A 158 -6.46 -7.20 -17.81
C LYS A 158 -5.27 -7.29 -16.85
N GLU A 159 -5.26 -6.46 -15.82
CA GLU A 159 -4.22 -6.47 -14.79
C GLU A 159 -4.34 -7.71 -13.90
N LEU A 160 -5.56 -8.10 -13.52
CA LEU A 160 -5.81 -9.35 -12.78
C LEU A 160 -5.34 -10.58 -13.58
N VAL A 161 -5.66 -10.63 -14.87
CA VAL A 161 -5.20 -11.72 -15.75
C VAL A 161 -3.68 -11.76 -15.83
N SER A 162 -3.02 -10.60 -15.91
CA SER A 162 -1.56 -10.50 -15.92
C SER A 162 -0.93 -10.96 -14.61
N ILE A 163 -1.50 -10.55 -13.47
CA ILE A 163 -1.05 -11.00 -12.14
C ILE A 163 -1.20 -12.51 -11.99
N ASP A 164 -2.36 -13.08 -12.34
CA ASP A 164 -2.61 -14.52 -12.24
C ASP A 164 -1.62 -15.33 -13.08
N SER A 165 -1.38 -14.89 -14.33
CA SER A 165 -0.41 -15.52 -15.21
C SER A 165 1.02 -15.48 -14.64
N THR A 166 1.42 -14.34 -14.08
CA THR A 166 2.73 -14.18 -13.44
C THR A 166 2.84 -15.05 -12.20
N PHE A 167 1.83 -15.05 -11.33
CA PHE A 167 1.80 -15.85 -10.12
C PHE A 167 1.92 -17.35 -10.43
N ARG A 168 1.15 -17.85 -11.40
CA ARG A 168 1.21 -19.26 -11.82
C ARG A 168 2.56 -19.62 -12.46
N ARG A 169 3.13 -18.72 -13.26
CA ARG A 169 4.43 -18.92 -13.90
C ARG A 169 5.53 -19.04 -12.84
N MET A 170 5.57 -18.09 -11.90
CA MET A 170 6.59 -18.06 -10.85
C MET A 170 6.44 -19.21 -9.86
N GLY A 171 5.22 -19.61 -9.51
CA GLY A 171 4.95 -20.74 -8.61
C GLY A 171 5.45 -22.09 -9.12
N LYS A 172 5.58 -22.27 -10.45
CA LYS A 172 6.12 -23.51 -11.06
C LYS A 172 7.63 -23.64 -10.92
N HIS A 173 8.35 -22.55 -10.74
CA HIS A 173 9.82 -22.50 -10.79
C HIS A 173 10.48 -22.40 -9.41
N GLN A 174 9.71 -22.27 -8.35
CA GLN A 174 10.26 -22.10 -7.00
C GLN A 174 10.06 -23.35 -6.13
N LYS A 175 11.09 -23.66 -5.31
CA LYS A 175 11.02 -24.76 -4.33
C LYS A 175 9.96 -24.51 -3.25
N ASN A 176 9.69 -23.25 -2.93
CA ASN A 176 8.65 -22.82 -1.99
C ASN A 176 7.57 -22.04 -2.76
N ALA A 177 6.31 -22.40 -2.58
CA ALA A 177 5.20 -21.71 -3.20
C ALA A 177 5.14 -20.24 -2.74
N LEU A 178 5.17 -19.32 -3.70
CA LEU A 178 4.94 -17.90 -3.44
C LEU A 178 3.55 -17.67 -2.87
N ARG A 179 3.42 -16.66 -2.05
CA ARG A 179 2.15 -16.24 -1.46
C ARG A 179 1.82 -14.83 -1.92
N LEU A 180 0.58 -14.64 -2.35
CA LEU A 180 -0.01 -13.34 -2.65
C LEU A 180 -1.23 -13.16 -1.76
N MET A 181 -1.20 -12.12 -0.93
CA MET A 181 -2.30 -11.75 -0.04
C MET A 181 -2.77 -10.34 -0.35
N VAL A 182 -4.08 -10.17 -0.50
CA VAL A 182 -4.72 -8.85 -0.64
C VAL A 182 -5.26 -8.41 0.71
N GLY A 183 -5.09 -7.14 1.05
CA GLY A 183 -5.40 -6.53 2.34
C GLY A 183 -6.90 -6.38 2.66
N PHE A 184 -7.71 -7.40 2.42
CA PHE A 184 -9.12 -7.41 2.82
C PHE A 184 -9.26 -7.62 4.32
N ASN A 185 -9.02 -6.56 5.08
CA ASN A 185 -8.91 -6.60 6.53
C ASN A 185 -10.24 -6.79 7.28
N ARG A 186 -11.39 -6.46 6.67
CA ARG A 186 -12.70 -6.49 7.34
C ARG A 186 -13.09 -7.88 7.85
N ARG A 187 -12.69 -8.95 7.14
CA ARG A 187 -12.95 -10.34 7.55
C ARG A 187 -12.30 -10.72 8.88
N PHE A 188 -11.27 -10.00 9.32
CA PHE A 188 -10.56 -10.24 10.58
C PHE A 188 -11.09 -9.39 11.74
N ALA A 189 -12.08 -8.52 11.53
CA ALA A 189 -12.69 -7.77 12.61
C ALA A 189 -13.36 -8.72 13.62
N PRO A 190 -13.18 -8.52 14.95
CA PRO A 190 -13.65 -9.46 15.97
C PRO A 190 -15.15 -9.81 15.84
N HIS A 191 -15.98 -8.82 15.53
CA HIS A 191 -17.42 -9.06 15.31
C HIS A 191 -17.69 -9.92 14.08
N ILE A 192 -16.94 -9.72 13.01
CA ILE A 192 -17.08 -10.51 11.77
C ILE A 192 -16.63 -11.95 11.99
N VAL A 193 -15.53 -12.16 12.69
CA VAL A 193 -15.05 -13.50 13.07
C VAL A 193 -16.12 -14.22 13.90
N LYS A 194 -16.75 -13.51 14.87
CA LYS A 194 -17.86 -14.05 15.66
C LYS A 194 -19.09 -14.37 14.81
N MET A 195 -19.49 -13.46 13.91
CA MET A 195 -20.60 -13.71 12.98
C MET A 195 -20.33 -14.94 12.12
N LYS A 196 -19.12 -15.07 11.55
CA LYS A 196 -18.73 -16.22 10.74
C LYS A 196 -18.87 -17.51 11.53
N SER A 197 -18.34 -17.58 12.76
CA SER A 197 -18.44 -18.77 13.61
C SER A 197 -19.86 -19.21 13.92
N LEU A 198 -20.81 -18.25 14.03
CA LEU A 198 -22.24 -18.54 14.25
C LEU A 198 -22.92 -19.01 12.96
N LEU A 199 -22.57 -18.43 11.82
CA LEU A 199 -23.14 -18.78 10.52
C LEU A 199 -22.68 -20.17 10.02
N GLU A 200 -21.48 -20.60 10.38
CA GLU A 200 -20.93 -21.90 10.00
C GLU A 200 -21.70 -23.09 10.63
N ILE A 201 -22.32 -22.88 11.77
CA ILE A 201 -23.14 -23.90 12.44
C ILE A 201 -24.41 -24.23 11.64
N LYS A 202 -24.87 -23.28 10.82
CA LYS A 202 -26.10 -23.39 10.03
C LYS A 202 -25.80 -23.74 8.59
N GLN A 203 -26.35 -24.86 8.12
CA GLN A 203 -26.21 -25.33 6.73
C GLN A 203 -27.31 -24.77 5.78
N GLU A 204 -28.22 -23.98 6.31
CA GLU A 204 -29.34 -23.41 5.56
C GLU A 204 -28.87 -22.27 4.65
N PRO A 205 -29.60 -21.99 3.56
CA PRO A 205 -29.40 -20.80 2.73
C PRO A 205 -29.44 -19.52 3.57
N LYS A 206 -28.55 -18.58 3.24
CA LYS A 206 -28.39 -17.34 3.99
C LYS A 206 -28.78 -16.14 3.12
N SER A 207 -29.52 -15.20 3.68
CA SER A 207 -29.76 -13.89 3.09
C SER A 207 -29.08 -12.83 3.96
N ILE A 208 -28.20 -12.04 3.37
CA ILE A 208 -27.45 -11.00 4.09
C ILE A 208 -27.63 -9.68 3.34
N VAL A 209 -27.91 -8.60 4.08
CA VAL A 209 -27.98 -7.24 3.55
C VAL A 209 -26.93 -6.39 4.25
N ILE A 210 -26.11 -5.71 3.46
CA ILE A 210 -25.16 -4.72 3.96
C ILE A 210 -25.51 -3.35 3.35
N THR A 211 -25.77 -2.37 4.21
CA THR A 211 -25.94 -0.98 3.79
C THR A 211 -24.70 -0.19 4.18
N VAL A 212 -24.09 0.48 3.21
CA VAL A 212 -22.89 1.28 3.39
C VAL A 212 -23.19 2.73 3.08
N ASN A 213 -23.10 3.58 4.08
CA ASN A 213 -23.16 5.03 3.94
C ASN A 213 -21.84 5.63 4.43
N ALA A 214 -20.88 5.76 3.52
CA ALA A 214 -19.54 6.20 3.84
C ALA A 214 -19.32 7.72 3.70
N GLY A 215 -20.39 8.49 3.47
CA GLY A 215 -20.34 9.93 3.26
C GLY A 215 -19.86 10.32 1.85
N ALA A 216 -19.88 11.61 1.57
CA ALA A 216 -19.42 12.16 0.30
C ALA A 216 -17.87 12.24 0.26
N ILE A 217 -17.32 12.05 -0.93
CA ILE A 217 -15.92 12.36 -1.25
C ILE A 217 -15.96 13.39 -2.38
N GLU A 218 -15.10 14.41 -2.29
CA GLU A 218 -14.99 15.44 -3.31
C GLU A 218 -14.65 14.84 -4.69
N SER A 219 -15.22 15.43 -5.75
CA SER A 219 -15.10 14.88 -7.10
C SER A 219 -13.67 14.88 -7.66
N ASP A 220 -12.81 15.77 -7.14
CA ASP A 220 -11.39 15.89 -7.49
C ASP A 220 -10.44 15.08 -6.61
N HIS A 221 -10.98 14.37 -5.62
CA HIS A 221 -10.17 13.46 -4.80
C HIS A 221 -9.67 12.29 -5.64
N TRP A 222 -8.39 11.95 -5.49
CA TRP A 222 -7.71 10.92 -6.30
C TRP A 222 -8.43 9.56 -6.37
N THR A 223 -9.21 9.19 -5.34
CA THR A 223 -9.97 7.94 -5.32
C THR A 223 -11.12 7.94 -6.33
N GLN A 224 -11.61 9.13 -6.74
CA GLN A 224 -12.67 9.29 -7.74
C GLN A 224 -12.12 9.23 -9.17
N ASP A 225 -10.82 9.41 -9.36
CA ASP A 225 -10.17 9.23 -10.64
C ASP A 225 -10.17 7.74 -11.01
N THR A 226 -10.74 7.41 -12.16
CA THR A 226 -10.89 6.01 -12.62
C THR A 226 -9.57 5.34 -12.95
N GLU A 227 -8.54 6.11 -13.33
CA GLU A 227 -7.23 5.59 -13.69
C GLU A 227 -6.29 5.46 -12.49
N ILE A 228 -6.46 6.29 -11.45
CA ILE A 228 -5.59 6.32 -10.27
C ILE A 228 -6.21 5.57 -9.09
N GLY A 229 -7.47 5.88 -8.79
CA GLY A 229 -8.20 5.32 -7.64
C GLY A 229 -9.20 4.23 -8.01
N GLY A 230 -9.66 4.20 -9.26
CA GLY A 230 -10.65 3.26 -9.76
C GLY A 230 -12.08 3.56 -9.34
N GLY A 231 -12.33 4.70 -8.66
CA GLY A 231 -13.63 5.03 -8.07
C GLY A 231 -13.95 4.21 -6.82
N ARG A 232 -15.05 4.56 -6.17
CA ARG A 232 -15.41 3.95 -4.86
C ARG A 232 -15.90 2.51 -4.96
N ILE A 233 -16.45 2.10 -6.10
CA ILE A 233 -16.90 0.72 -6.25
C ILE A 233 -15.69 -0.23 -6.25
N ILE A 234 -14.67 0.05 -7.04
CA ILE A 234 -13.45 -0.75 -7.06
C ILE A 234 -12.64 -0.54 -5.77
N GLY A 235 -12.46 0.73 -5.36
CA GLY A 235 -11.60 1.07 -4.23
C GLY A 235 -12.19 0.71 -2.85
N GLU A 236 -13.51 0.67 -2.68
CA GLU A 236 -14.16 0.43 -1.38
C GLU A 236 -15.19 -0.69 -1.38
N ALA A 237 -16.09 -0.77 -2.39
CA ALA A 237 -17.11 -1.81 -2.37
C ALA A 237 -16.51 -3.22 -2.46
N CYS A 238 -15.30 -3.36 -3.01
CA CYS A 238 -14.55 -4.61 -3.00
C CYS A 238 -14.38 -5.20 -1.59
N HIS A 239 -14.25 -4.38 -0.55
CA HIS A 239 -14.23 -4.83 0.85
C HIS A 239 -15.50 -5.54 1.27
N PHE A 240 -16.65 -5.07 0.81
CA PHE A 240 -17.96 -5.63 1.20
C PHE A 240 -18.29 -6.85 0.36
N ILE A 241 -17.87 -6.87 -0.90
CA ILE A 241 -17.97 -8.06 -1.76
C ILE A 241 -17.13 -9.20 -1.15
N ASP A 242 -15.89 -8.91 -0.77
CA ASP A 242 -15.01 -9.86 -0.09
C ASP A 242 -15.61 -10.34 1.24
N LEU A 243 -16.19 -9.42 2.02
CA LEU A 243 -16.82 -9.73 3.29
C LEU A 243 -18.03 -10.66 3.13
N MET A 244 -18.87 -10.43 2.10
CA MET A 244 -20.01 -11.30 1.81
C MET A 244 -19.54 -12.71 1.44
N GLN A 245 -18.55 -12.81 0.55
CA GLN A 245 -17.99 -14.11 0.18
C GLN A 245 -17.38 -14.82 1.40
N PHE A 246 -16.71 -14.10 2.28
CA PHE A 246 -16.16 -14.65 3.52
C PHE A 246 -17.26 -15.17 4.45
N LEU A 247 -18.33 -14.39 4.70
CA LEU A 247 -19.42 -14.76 5.60
C LEU A 247 -20.21 -15.96 5.06
N VAL A 248 -20.54 -15.96 3.78
CA VAL A 248 -21.28 -17.04 3.12
C VAL A 248 -20.42 -18.31 3.03
N GLY A 249 -19.14 -18.19 2.68
CA GLY A 249 -18.19 -19.32 2.59
C GLY A 249 -18.20 -20.04 1.24
N TYR A 250 -18.90 -19.52 0.24
CA TYR A 250 -18.99 -20.09 -1.11
C TYR A 250 -18.55 -19.05 -2.15
N PRO A 251 -18.10 -19.47 -3.33
CA PRO A 251 -17.75 -18.55 -4.42
C PRO A 251 -19.01 -17.84 -4.96
N ILE A 252 -18.82 -16.63 -5.44
CA ILE A 252 -19.87 -15.88 -6.13
C ILE A 252 -20.10 -16.53 -7.49
N ILE A 253 -21.36 -16.96 -7.75
CA ILE A 253 -21.75 -17.61 -9.02
C ILE A 253 -22.51 -16.66 -9.95
N ASN A 254 -23.14 -15.61 -9.41
CA ASN A 254 -23.81 -14.60 -10.21
C ASN A 254 -23.81 -13.25 -9.48
N HIS A 255 -23.96 -12.18 -10.24
CA HIS A 255 -24.08 -10.83 -9.71
C HIS A 255 -24.97 -9.95 -10.58
N HIS A 256 -25.60 -8.97 -9.95
CA HIS A 256 -26.33 -7.91 -10.60
C HIS A 256 -26.04 -6.59 -9.90
N ALA A 257 -25.71 -5.55 -10.66
CA ALA A 257 -25.41 -4.22 -10.13
C ALA A 257 -26.23 -3.16 -10.86
N VAL A 258 -26.81 -2.25 -10.06
CA VAL A 258 -27.64 -1.15 -10.57
C VAL A 258 -27.22 0.13 -9.88
N MET A 259 -26.99 1.19 -10.65
CA MET A 259 -26.77 2.51 -10.10
C MET A 259 -28.06 3.07 -9.51
N ILE A 260 -27.96 3.66 -8.31
CA ILE A 260 -29.08 4.25 -7.59
C ILE A 260 -29.08 5.75 -7.84
N GLY A 261 -30.23 6.26 -8.28
CA GLY A 261 -30.45 7.68 -8.50
C GLY A 261 -29.98 8.18 -9.86
N ASN A 262 -30.80 9.03 -10.45
CA ASN A 262 -30.57 9.62 -11.76
C ASN A 262 -30.90 11.11 -11.71
N SER A 263 -30.16 11.88 -10.90
CA SER A 263 -30.31 13.32 -10.81
C SER A 263 -29.16 14.01 -11.56
N TYR A 264 -29.50 15.01 -12.38
CA TYR A 264 -28.53 15.84 -13.10
C TYR A 264 -27.62 16.66 -12.17
N GLU A 265 -28.03 16.85 -10.91
CA GLU A 265 -27.28 17.62 -9.91
C GLU A 265 -26.17 16.82 -9.22
N ILE A 266 -26.15 15.50 -9.39
CA ILE A 266 -25.16 14.62 -8.75
C ILE A 266 -23.90 14.56 -9.63
N LYS A 267 -22.80 15.16 -9.16
CA LYS A 267 -21.50 15.17 -9.86
C LYS A 267 -20.84 13.80 -9.95
N VAL A 268 -20.95 12.99 -8.88
CA VAL A 268 -20.39 11.63 -8.81
C VAL A 268 -21.55 10.65 -8.70
N ARG A 269 -21.75 9.84 -9.74
CA ARG A 269 -22.88 8.87 -9.81
C ARG A 269 -22.46 7.46 -9.53
N ASP A 270 -21.24 7.11 -9.91
CA ASP A 270 -20.74 5.73 -9.95
C ASP A 270 -20.52 5.12 -8.56
N ASP A 271 -20.61 5.93 -7.50
CA ASP A 271 -20.47 5.48 -6.12
C ASP A 271 -21.82 5.13 -5.42
N LYS A 272 -22.95 5.25 -6.13
CA LYS A 272 -24.31 5.01 -5.60
C LYS A 272 -24.90 3.77 -6.27
N THR A 273 -24.62 2.60 -5.72
CA THR A 273 -24.90 1.34 -6.39
C THR A 273 -25.58 0.35 -5.43
N SER A 274 -26.54 -0.40 -5.95
CA SER A 274 -27.04 -1.63 -5.33
C SER A 274 -26.40 -2.83 -6.03
N ILE A 275 -25.80 -3.74 -5.26
CA ILE A 275 -25.14 -4.94 -5.77
C ILE A 275 -25.79 -6.17 -5.13
N THR A 276 -26.30 -7.07 -5.95
CA THR A 276 -26.83 -8.38 -5.54
C THR A 276 -25.83 -9.45 -5.94
N LEU A 277 -25.49 -10.32 -5.01
CA LEU A 277 -24.57 -11.43 -5.20
C LEU A 277 -25.31 -12.76 -4.92
N SER A 278 -25.10 -13.74 -5.78
CA SER A 278 -25.56 -15.13 -5.57
C SER A 278 -24.35 -16.05 -5.39
N PHE A 279 -24.49 -16.99 -4.48
CA PHE A 279 -23.41 -17.92 -4.08
C PHE A 279 -23.83 -19.36 -4.29
#